data_d04c78daa0551e71a0117ca61b3efe4c
#
_entry.id   d04c78daa0551e71a0117ca61b3efe4c
#
_cell.length_a   1.000
_cell.length_b   1.000
_cell.length_c   1.000
_cell.angle_alpha   90.00
_cell.angle_beta   90.00
_cell.angle_gamma   90.00
#
_symmetry.space_group_name_H-M   'P 1'
#
loop_
_entity.id
_entity.type
_entity.pdbx_description
1 polymer ?
#
loop_
_entity_poly.entity_id
_entity_poly.type
_entity_poly.pdbx_seq_one_letter_code
_entity_poly.pdbx_strand_id
1 'polypeptide(L)'
;QIVGAFTFSYNWVALSGGDGYFAATTPELFRNMWSLAVEEQFYLLWPIVLPLFLMLPRSWARVTTALVAATASAMWMGAVVASGGDLTRAYFGTDTHAFGLLLGVALAFGMAPLLRRLAVGDLPAWARSGGARATVSALGVAGLIGILAIASIPAGDTTATFPGALLAASVCAAMVILAGVWPGSRLGRALDAIPLRWLGDRSYGIYLWHWPLLVLLVAATTGTGPEAGVPIGVGALALAFTLALAEASYRWVETPVRRFGFRGCARRLRAALRARAARRATALAGLATGAALVAGAGAAVAAAPA
;
A
#
# COMPACT_ATOMS: atom_id res chain seq x y z
N GLN A 1 18.38 0.26 -7.42
CA GLN A 1 17.27 0.17 -6.45
C GLN A 1 16.97 1.53 -5.79
N ILE A 2 17.96 2.20 -5.15
CA ILE A 2 17.76 3.46 -4.41
C ILE A 2 17.15 4.55 -5.31
N VAL A 3 17.70 4.77 -6.51
CA VAL A 3 17.16 5.76 -7.44
C VAL A 3 15.70 5.45 -7.81
N GLY A 4 15.38 4.20 -8.15
CA GLY A 4 14.02 3.78 -8.48
C GLY A 4 13.04 3.97 -7.32
N ALA A 5 13.46 3.73 -6.08
CA ALA A 5 12.64 3.97 -4.89
C ALA A 5 12.34 5.46 -4.68
N PHE A 6 13.34 6.34 -4.84
CA PHE A 6 13.13 7.79 -4.68
C PHE A 6 12.38 8.46 -5.84
N THR A 7 12.45 7.90 -7.03
CA THR A 7 11.77 8.43 -8.23
C THR A 7 10.41 7.77 -8.50
N PHE A 8 9.95 6.90 -7.59
CA PHE A 8 8.71 6.12 -7.75
C PHE A 8 8.65 5.33 -9.07
N SER A 9 9.81 4.85 -9.52
CA SER A 9 9.96 4.06 -10.75
C SER A 9 10.60 2.69 -10.49
N TYR A 10 10.63 2.25 -9.23
CA TYR A 10 11.29 1.00 -8.84
C TYR A 10 10.79 -0.20 -9.63
N ASN A 11 9.49 -0.30 -9.88
CA ASN A 11 8.89 -1.38 -10.66
C ASN A 11 9.47 -1.47 -12.09
N TRP A 12 9.65 -0.33 -12.77
CA TRP A 12 10.23 -0.29 -14.12
C TRP A 12 11.74 -0.47 -14.12
N VAL A 13 12.43 0.07 -13.12
CA VAL A 13 13.89 -0.12 -12.95
C VAL A 13 14.21 -1.59 -12.70
N ALA A 14 13.46 -2.28 -11.83
CA ALA A 14 13.63 -3.71 -11.58
C ALA A 14 13.38 -4.54 -12.86
N LEU A 15 12.31 -4.22 -13.61
CA LEU A 15 12.02 -4.89 -14.88
C LEU A 15 13.12 -4.69 -15.93
N SER A 16 13.72 -3.51 -16.01
CA SER A 16 14.80 -3.22 -16.97
C SER A 16 16.13 -3.84 -16.58
N GLY A 17 16.35 -4.06 -15.27
CA GLY A 17 17.57 -4.68 -14.73
C GLY A 17 17.59 -6.20 -14.88
N GLY A 18 16.49 -6.84 -15.26
CA GLY A 18 16.36 -8.30 -15.30
C GLY A 18 16.23 -8.94 -13.92
N ASP A 19 16.03 -8.13 -12.88
CA ASP A 19 15.84 -8.61 -11.50
C ASP A 19 14.44 -9.22 -11.38
N GLY A 20 14.36 -10.55 -11.49
CA GLY A 20 13.10 -11.30 -11.38
C GLY A 20 12.61 -11.34 -9.94
N TYR A 21 11.39 -10.85 -9.67
CA TYR A 21 10.76 -10.96 -8.35
C TYR A 21 10.73 -12.40 -7.82
N PHE A 22 10.52 -13.36 -8.74
CA PHE A 22 10.41 -14.79 -8.44
C PHE A 22 11.75 -15.55 -8.57
N ALA A 23 12.76 -14.93 -9.17
CA ALA A 23 14.05 -15.57 -9.49
C ALA A 23 15.24 -14.98 -8.70
N ALA A 24 15.04 -13.91 -7.95
CA ALA A 24 16.12 -13.26 -7.22
C ALA A 24 16.70 -14.15 -6.11
N THR A 25 17.98 -14.48 -6.22
CA THR A 25 18.72 -15.26 -5.23
C THR A 25 19.25 -14.39 -4.09
N THR A 26 19.34 -13.08 -4.29
CA THR A 26 19.78 -12.10 -3.30
C THR A 26 18.62 -11.28 -2.77
N PRO A 27 18.47 -11.14 -1.44
CA PRO A 27 17.35 -10.39 -0.86
C PRO A 27 17.47 -8.91 -1.19
N GLU A 28 16.47 -8.38 -1.90
CA GLU A 28 16.40 -6.97 -2.26
C GLU A 28 15.78 -6.14 -1.13
N LEU A 29 16.56 -5.22 -0.57
CA LEU A 29 16.15 -4.39 0.57
C LEU A 29 14.90 -3.53 0.29
N PHE A 30 14.74 -3.06 -0.95
CA PHE A 30 13.64 -2.18 -1.35
C PHE A 30 12.61 -2.85 -2.26
N ARG A 31 12.57 -4.19 -2.28
CA ARG A 31 11.65 -4.92 -3.15
C ARG A 31 10.19 -4.48 -2.99
N ASN A 32 9.75 -4.22 -1.76
CA ASN A 32 8.38 -3.75 -1.49
C ASN A 32 8.05 -2.38 -2.11
N MET A 33 9.04 -1.60 -2.56
CA MET A 33 8.81 -0.29 -3.18
C MET A 33 8.15 -0.36 -4.57
N TRP A 34 8.11 -1.54 -5.21
CA TRP A 34 7.48 -1.68 -6.52
C TRP A 34 5.98 -1.32 -6.49
N SER A 35 5.25 -1.78 -5.49
CA SER A 35 3.81 -1.51 -5.38
C SER A 35 3.54 -0.04 -5.04
N LEU A 36 4.38 0.55 -4.18
CA LEU A 36 4.32 1.97 -3.88
C LEU A 36 4.60 2.81 -5.14
N ALA A 37 5.53 2.37 -6.00
CA ALA A 37 5.79 3.02 -7.28
C ALA A 37 4.54 3.01 -8.19
N VAL A 38 3.80 1.91 -8.25
CA VAL A 38 2.53 1.83 -9.01
C VAL A 38 1.50 2.81 -8.47
N GLU A 39 1.34 2.89 -7.15
CA GLU A 39 0.41 3.82 -6.50
C GLU A 39 0.79 5.29 -6.76
N GLU A 40 2.06 5.65 -6.60
CA GLU A 40 2.52 7.03 -6.79
C GLU A 40 2.42 7.47 -8.27
N GLN A 41 2.69 6.57 -9.21
CA GLN A 41 2.45 6.81 -10.63
C GLN A 41 0.96 7.06 -10.90
N PHE A 42 0.08 6.28 -10.27
CA PHE A 42 -1.35 6.51 -10.35
C PHE A 42 -1.72 7.89 -9.77
N TYR A 43 -1.23 8.26 -8.60
CA TYR A 43 -1.51 9.56 -7.99
C TYR A 43 -0.97 10.74 -8.83
N LEU A 44 0.16 10.56 -9.50
CA LEU A 44 0.71 11.56 -10.41
C LEU A 44 -0.17 11.75 -11.66
N LEU A 45 -0.71 10.66 -12.20
CA LEU A 45 -1.58 10.67 -13.39
C LEU A 45 -3.02 11.08 -13.06
N TRP A 46 -3.48 10.81 -11.85
CA TRP A 46 -4.87 10.99 -11.46
C TRP A 46 -5.40 12.43 -11.61
N PRO A 47 -4.66 13.51 -11.28
CA PRO A 47 -5.11 14.88 -11.54
C PRO A 47 -5.38 15.19 -13.02
N ILE A 48 -4.75 14.47 -13.94
CA ILE A 48 -4.95 14.60 -15.38
C ILE A 48 -6.14 13.77 -15.84
N VAL A 49 -6.27 12.55 -15.31
CA VAL A 49 -7.30 11.58 -15.71
C VAL A 49 -8.67 11.91 -15.08
N LEU A 50 -8.68 12.38 -13.83
CA LEU A 50 -9.92 12.70 -13.11
C LEU A 50 -10.83 13.70 -13.85
N PRO A 51 -10.34 14.83 -14.43
CA PRO A 51 -11.18 15.73 -15.22
C PRO A 51 -11.88 15.03 -16.38
N LEU A 52 -11.21 14.08 -17.05
CA LEU A 52 -11.82 13.30 -18.13
C LEU A 52 -12.99 12.45 -17.63
N PHE A 53 -12.86 11.81 -16.48
CA PHE A 53 -13.98 11.13 -15.83
C PHE A 53 -15.11 12.10 -15.47
N LEU A 54 -14.79 13.30 -15.00
CA LEU A 54 -15.77 14.31 -14.60
C LEU A 54 -16.52 14.90 -15.78
N MET A 55 -15.97 14.86 -17.01
CA MET A 55 -16.68 15.21 -18.24
C MET A 55 -17.84 14.25 -18.54
N LEU A 56 -17.80 13.03 -18.06
CA LEU A 56 -18.92 12.10 -18.16
C LEU A 56 -20.07 12.58 -17.25
N PRO A 57 -21.27 12.86 -17.82
CA PRO A 57 -22.33 13.56 -17.07
C PRO A 57 -22.98 12.73 -15.97
N ARG A 58 -22.96 11.39 -16.10
CA ARG A 58 -23.67 10.47 -15.21
C ARG A 58 -22.71 9.62 -14.40
N SER A 59 -23.01 9.43 -13.10
CA SER A 59 -22.19 8.60 -12.21
C SER A 59 -22.03 7.17 -12.71
N TRP A 60 -23.08 6.58 -13.30
CA TRP A 60 -22.99 5.23 -13.85
C TRP A 60 -22.00 5.15 -15.01
N ALA A 61 -21.91 6.18 -15.88
CA ALA A 61 -20.95 6.19 -16.97
C ALA A 61 -19.50 6.21 -16.43
N ARG A 62 -19.22 6.97 -15.37
CA ARG A 62 -17.92 6.99 -14.67
C ARG A 62 -17.59 5.63 -14.08
N VAL A 63 -18.54 5.00 -13.40
CA VAL A 63 -18.39 3.66 -12.83
C VAL A 63 -18.09 2.65 -13.94
N THR A 64 -18.89 2.65 -15.00
CA THR A 64 -18.71 1.70 -16.11
C THR A 64 -17.36 1.89 -16.79
N THR A 65 -16.93 3.14 -17.05
CA THR A 65 -15.61 3.42 -17.63
C THR A 65 -14.48 2.90 -16.74
N ALA A 66 -14.57 3.12 -15.41
CA ALA A 66 -13.58 2.61 -14.47
C ALA A 66 -13.56 1.07 -14.43
N LEU A 67 -14.72 0.42 -14.47
CA LEU A 67 -14.83 -1.05 -14.49
C LEU A 67 -14.29 -1.63 -15.81
N VAL A 68 -14.59 -0.99 -16.96
CA VAL A 68 -14.03 -1.41 -18.26
C VAL A 68 -12.51 -1.29 -18.25
N ALA A 69 -11.97 -0.19 -17.76
CA ALA A 69 -10.52 -0.01 -17.64
C ALA A 69 -9.89 -1.03 -16.66
N ALA A 70 -10.54 -1.32 -15.52
CA ALA A 70 -10.10 -2.36 -14.58
C ALA A 70 -10.08 -3.73 -15.24
N THR A 71 -11.16 -4.09 -15.95
CA THR A 71 -11.25 -5.35 -16.68
C THR A 71 -10.17 -5.45 -17.76
N ALA A 72 -9.94 -4.38 -18.53
CA ALA A 72 -8.89 -4.36 -19.54
C ALA A 72 -7.49 -4.56 -18.93
N SER A 73 -7.18 -3.92 -17.80
CA SER A 73 -5.92 -4.13 -17.06
C SER A 73 -5.76 -5.57 -16.58
N ALA A 74 -6.80 -6.17 -16.00
CA ALA A 74 -6.78 -7.56 -15.54
C ALA A 74 -6.64 -8.55 -16.72
N MET A 75 -7.36 -8.32 -17.81
CA MET A 75 -7.22 -9.13 -19.05
C MET A 75 -5.82 -9.00 -19.64
N TRP A 76 -5.24 -7.80 -19.62
CA TRP A 76 -3.88 -7.58 -20.09
C TRP A 76 -2.86 -8.35 -19.24
N MET A 77 -3.00 -8.35 -17.92
CA MET A 77 -2.18 -9.21 -17.05
C MET A 77 -2.31 -10.69 -17.45
N GLY A 78 -3.53 -11.19 -17.63
CA GLY A 78 -3.79 -12.55 -18.07
C GLY A 78 -3.17 -12.86 -19.44
N ALA A 79 -3.24 -11.93 -20.40
CA ALA A 79 -2.66 -12.08 -21.72
C ALA A 79 -1.12 -12.16 -21.68
N VAL A 80 -0.46 -11.32 -20.86
CA VAL A 80 0.99 -11.36 -20.64
C VAL A 80 1.42 -12.73 -20.09
N VAL A 81 0.70 -13.26 -19.11
CA VAL A 81 0.99 -14.58 -18.52
C VAL A 81 0.71 -15.70 -19.54
N ALA A 82 -0.43 -15.67 -20.23
CA ALA A 82 -0.81 -16.70 -21.20
C ALA A 82 0.12 -16.75 -22.41
N SER A 83 0.75 -15.65 -22.79
CA SER A 83 1.74 -15.62 -23.87
C SER A 83 3.13 -16.15 -23.46
N GLY A 84 3.28 -16.67 -22.24
CA GLY A 84 4.58 -17.11 -21.70
C GLY A 84 5.50 -15.93 -21.32
N GLY A 85 4.94 -14.72 -21.14
CA GLY A 85 5.68 -13.55 -20.69
C GLY A 85 6.19 -13.71 -19.25
N ASP A 86 7.17 -12.87 -18.90
CA ASP A 86 7.75 -12.86 -17.56
C ASP A 86 6.68 -12.53 -16.49
N LEU A 87 6.55 -13.41 -15.50
CA LEU A 87 5.62 -13.21 -14.36
C LEU A 87 5.93 -11.95 -13.57
N THR A 88 7.22 -11.58 -13.47
CA THR A 88 7.63 -10.31 -12.84
C THR A 88 7.06 -9.13 -13.61
N ARG A 89 7.05 -9.17 -14.96
CA ARG A 89 6.44 -8.14 -15.80
C ARG A 89 4.93 -8.05 -15.56
N ALA A 90 4.25 -9.18 -15.49
CA ALA A 90 2.83 -9.23 -15.20
C ALA A 90 2.51 -8.63 -13.82
N TYR A 91 3.36 -8.89 -12.83
CA TYR A 91 3.16 -8.48 -11.44
C TYR A 91 3.57 -7.02 -11.18
N PHE A 92 4.71 -6.57 -11.74
CA PHE A 92 5.26 -5.23 -11.50
C PHE A 92 4.70 -4.15 -12.42
N GLY A 93 4.12 -4.52 -13.55
CA GLY A 93 3.63 -3.57 -14.53
C GLY A 93 2.51 -2.69 -13.96
N THR A 94 2.63 -1.38 -14.10
CA THR A 94 1.59 -0.44 -13.70
C THR A 94 0.31 -0.65 -14.50
N ASP A 95 0.44 -0.98 -15.78
CA ASP A 95 -0.65 -1.26 -16.71
C ASP A 95 -1.39 -2.57 -16.41
N THR A 96 -0.64 -3.61 -16.03
CA THR A 96 -1.20 -4.92 -15.67
C THR A 96 -1.78 -4.94 -14.25
N HIS A 97 -1.28 -4.11 -13.34
CA HIS A 97 -1.68 -4.10 -11.91
C HIS A 97 -2.67 -2.98 -11.54
N ALA A 98 -3.01 -2.08 -12.49
CA ALA A 98 -3.89 -0.95 -12.23
C ALA A 98 -5.34 -1.34 -11.89
N PHE A 99 -5.78 -2.57 -12.17
CA PHE A 99 -7.18 -2.99 -11.96
C PHE A 99 -7.66 -2.79 -10.52
N GLY A 100 -6.82 -3.01 -9.51
CA GLY A 100 -7.19 -2.80 -8.11
C GLY A 100 -7.49 -1.33 -7.80
N LEU A 101 -6.66 -0.41 -8.28
CA LEU A 101 -6.86 1.03 -8.14
C LEU A 101 -8.12 1.50 -8.88
N LEU A 102 -8.34 0.99 -10.09
CA LEU A 102 -9.51 1.31 -10.91
C LEU A 102 -10.82 0.75 -10.32
N LEU A 103 -10.79 -0.40 -9.66
CA LEU A 103 -11.93 -0.89 -8.85
C LEU A 103 -12.24 0.06 -7.70
N GLY A 104 -11.21 0.60 -7.03
CA GLY A 104 -11.36 1.65 -6.03
C GLY A 104 -12.00 2.92 -6.59
N VAL A 105 -11.60 3.33 -7.80
CA VAL A 105 -12.22 4.46 -8.53
C VAL A 105 -13.69 4.20 -8.84
N ALA A 106 -14.02 3.00 -9.33
CA ALA A 106 -15.42 2.62 -9.60
C ALA A 106 -16.26 2.66 -8.32
N LEU A 107 -15.74 2.13 -7.22
CA LEU A 107 -16.40 2.17 -5.91
C LEU A 107 -16.61 3.61 -5.43
N ALA A 108 -15.61 4.48 -5.56
CA ALA A 108 -15.70 5.88 -5.17
C ALA A 108 -16.79 6.63 -5.96
N PHE A 109 -16.84 6.49 -7.28
CA PHE A 109 -17.89 7.10 -8.10
C PHE A 109 -19.27 6.50 -7.83
N GLY A 110 -19.35 5.21 -7.56
CA GLY A 110 -20.61 4.52 -7.20
C GLY A 110 -21.15 4.98 -5.86
N MET A 111 -20.30 5.19 -4.88
CA MET A 111 -20.66 5.64 -3.53
C MET A 111 -20.88 7.15 -3.42
N ALA A 112 -20.31 7.95 -4.32
CA ALA A 112 -20.35 9.42 -4.24
C ALA A 112 -21.78 9.99 -4.09
N PRO A 113 -22.82 9.53 -4.81
CA PRO A 113 -24.17 10.04 -4.63
C PRO A 113 -24.75 9.77 -3.22
N LEU A 114 -24.46 8.58 -2.66
CA LEU A 114 -24.92 8.21 -1.33
C LEU A 114 -24.22 9.02 -0.24
N LEU A 115 -22.90 9.18 -0.36
CA LEU A 115 -22.11 9.96 0.59
C LEU A 115 -22.44 11.45 0.57
N ARG A 116 -22.76 12.02 -0.60
CA ARG A 116 -23.28 13.39 -0.70
C ARG A 116 -24.61 13.56 0.03
N ARG A 117 -25.55 12.62 -0.13
CA ARG A 117 -26.83 12.64 0.59
C ARG A 117 -26.63 12.48 2.08
N LEU A 118 -25.71 11.63 2.50
CA LEU A 118 -25.33 11.50 3.91
C LEU A 118 -24.84 12.83 4.49
N ALA A 119 -23.95 13.52 3.76
CA ALA A 119 -23.36 14.79 4.21
C ALA A 119 -24.39 15.91 4.43
N VAL A 120 -25.50 15.90 3.68
CA VAL A 120 -26.60 16.87 3.85
C VAL A 120 -27.76 16.35 4.70
N GLY A 121 -27.61 15.18 5.34
CA GLY A 121 -28.64 14.59 6.21
C GLY A 121 -29.83 13.96 5.47
N ASP A 122 -29.80 13.89 4.14
CA ASP A 122 -30.86 13.33 3.27
C ASP A 122 -30.57 11.90 2.83
N LEU A 123 -30.27 11.04 3.78
CA LEU A 123 -29.98 9.64 3.45
C LEU A 123 -31.27 8.88 3.12
N PRO A 124 -31.35 8.16 1.98
CA PRO A 124 -32.53 7.41 1.58
C PRO A 124 -32.92 6.34 2.61
N ALA A 125 -34.24 6.11 2.79
CA ALA A 125 -34.76 5.15 3.75
C ALA A 125 -34.18 3.73 3.54
N TRP A 126 -34.04 3.29 2.28
CA TRP A 126 -33.45 1.99 1.95
C TRP A 126 -32.01 1.85 2.45
N ALA A 127 -31.19 2.91 2.36
CA ALA A 127 -29.80 2.88 2.81
C ALA A 127 -29.68 2.88 4.35
N ARG A 128 -30.73 3.37 5.05
CA ARG A 128 -30.83 3.32 6.51
C ARG A 128 -31.44 2.03 7.03
N SER A 129 -32.02 1.21 6.15
CA SER A 129 -32.72 -0.01 6.55
C SER A 129 -31.78 -1.00 7.26
N GLY A 130 -32.32 -1.76 8.20
CA GLY A 130 -31.58 -2.82 8.89
C GLY A 130 -31.08 -3.89 7.91
N GLY A 131 -31.90 -4.21 6.90
CA GLY A 131 -31.53 -5.14 5.84
C GLY A 131 -30.31 -4.71 5.04
N ALA A 132 -30.29 -3.47 4.50
CA ALA A 132 -29.15 -2.96 3.75
C ALA A 132 -27.85 -2.96 4.58
N ARG A 133 -27.93 -2.52 5.85
CA ARG A 133 -26.79 -2.55 6.77
C ARG A 133 -26.27 -3.97 7.03
N ALA A 134 -27.18 -4.93 7.23
CA ALA A 134 -26.85 -6.32 7.45
C ALA A 134 -26.19 -6.94 6.21
N THR A 135 -26.78 -6.73 5.03
CA THR A 135 -26.24 -7.22 3.76
C THR A 135 -24.84 -6.67 3.48
N VAL A 136 -24.67 -5.35 3.61
CA VAL A 136 -23.35 -4.73 3.36
C VAL A 136 -22.31 -5.18 4.41
N SER A 137 -22.71 -5.33 5.68
CA SER A 137 -21.81 -5.88 6.69
C SER A 137 -21.43 -7.33 6.42
N ALA A 138 -22.37 -8.17 5.96
CA ALA A 138 -22.11 -9.55 5.58
C ALA A 138 -21.18 -9.65 4.36
N LEU A 139 -21.37 -8.80 3.34
CA LEU A 139 -20.44 -8.68 2.21
C LEU A 139 -19.03 -8.31 2.67
N GLY A 140 -18.90 -7.35 3.57
CA GLY A 140 -17.60 -6.97 4.12
C GLY A 140 -16.93 -8.09 4.91
N VAL A 141 -17.69 -8.86 5.72
CA VAL A 141 -17.17 -10.05 6.41
C VAL A 141 -16.74 -11.11 5.41
N ALA A 142 -17.55 -11.38 4.39
CA ALA A 142 -17.18 -12.31 3.31
C ALA A 142 -15.90 -11.84 2.60
N GLY A 143 -15.75 -10.55 2.34
CA GLY A 143 -14.52 -9.96 1.80
C GLY A 143 -13.31 -10.19 2.69
N LEU A 144 -13.42 -9.97 4.01
CA LEU A 144 -12.34 -10.26 4.96
C LEU A 144 -11.95 -11.74 4.96
N ILE A 145 -12.93 -12.64 5.00
CA ILE A 145 -12.69 -14.09 4.94
C ILE A 145 -12.02 -14.44 3.60
N GLY A 146 -12.48 -13.85 2.50
CA GLY A 146 -11.86 -14.05 1.17
C GLY A 146 -10.41 -13.61 1.12
N ILE A 147 -10.07 -12.43 1.66
CA ILE A 147 -8.67 -11.97 1.75
C ILE A 147 -7.83 -12.92 2.59
N LEU A 148 -8.31 -13.35 3.75
CA LEU A 148 -7.59 -14.27 4.62
C LEU A 148 -7.39 -15.64 3.95
N ALA A 149 -8.42 -16.15 3.27
CA ALA A 149 -8.32 -17.39 2.52
C ALA A 149 -7.29 -17.30 1.39
N ILE A 150 -7.32 -16.22 0.59
CA ILE A 150 -6.33 -16.01 -0.48
C ILE A 150 -4.91 -15.87 0.10
N ALA A 151 -4.75 -15.12 1.19
CA ALA A 151 -3.45 -14.95 1.86
C ALA A 151 -2.90 -16.24 2.47
N SER A 152 -3.76 -17.24 2.73
CA SER A 152 -3.36 -18.54 3.26
C SER A 152 -2.91 -19.53 2.18
N ILE A 153 -3.15 -19.21 0.91
CA ILE A 153 -2.73 -20.03 -0.24
C ILE A 153 -1.30 -19.60 -0.60
N PRO A 154 -0.34 -20.54 -0.67
CA PRO A 154 1.01 -20.22 -1.14
C PRO A 154 0.93 -19.57 -2.53
N ALA A 155 1.70 -18.51 -2.73
CA ALA A 155 1.80 -17.88 -4.04
C ALA A 155 2.36 -18.89 -5.05
N GLY A 156 1.55 -19.25 -6.04
CA GLY A 156 1.94 -20.15 -7.12
C GLY A 156 2.18 -19.36 -8.41
N ASP A 157 3.08 -19.88 -9.23
CA ASP A 157 3.43 -19.31 -10.54
C ASP A 157 2.39 -19.68 -11.60
N THR A 158 1.11 -19.61 -11.25
CA THR A 158 0.03 -20.10 -12.10
C THR A 158 -0.87 -18.97 -12.60
N THR A 159 -1.54 -19.21 -13.73
CA THR A 159 -2.63 -18.37 -14.25
C THR A 159 -3.77 -18.17 -13.24
N ALA A 160 -3.93 -19.08 -12.27
CA ALA A 160 -4.87 -18.91 -11.17
C ALA A 160 -4.48 -17.75 -10.23
N THR A 161 -3.17 -17.47 -10.05
CA THR A 161 -2.69 -16.33 -9.30
C THR A 161 -2.80 -15.04 -10.13
N PHE A 162 -2.48 -15.09 -11.44
CA PHE A 162 -2.38 -13.94 -12.34
C PHE A 162 -3.39 -14.00 -13.49
N PRO A 163 -4.49 -13.19 -13.49
CA PRO A 163 -4.90 -12.22 -12.47
C PRO A 163 -5.79 -12.79 -11.36
N GLY A 164 -6.17 -14.08 -11.40
CA GLY A 164 -7.25 -14.70 -10.65
C GLY A 164 -7.29 -14.31 -9.17
N ALA A 165 -6.32 -14.75 -8.36
CA ALA A 165 -6.29 -14.48 -6.93
C ALA A 165 -6.11 -12.98 -6.63
N LEU A 166 -5.32 -12.27 -7.43
CA LEU A 166 -5.08 -10.82 -7.25
C LEU A 166 -6.35 -10.01 -7.52
N LEU A 167 -7.10 -10.36 -8.57
CA LEU A 167 -8.39 -9.72 -8.87
C LEU A 167 -9.41 -10.05 -7.78
N ALA A 168 -9.48 -11.31 -7.35
CA ALA A 168 -10.37 -11.73 -6.27
C ALA A 168 -10.05 -10.99 -4.96
N ALA A 169 -8.78 -10.84 -4.60
CA ALA A 169 -8.35 -10.05 -3.44
C ALA A 169 -8.77 -8.59 -3.56
N SER A 170 -8.64 -7.97 -4.75
CA SER A 170 -9.07 -6.60 -5.01
C SER A 170 -10.60 -6.43 -4.88
N VAL A 171 -11.38 -7.40 -5.37
CA VAL A 171 -12.84 -7.41 -5.20
C VAL A 171 -13.21 -7.57 -3.72
N CYS A 172 -12.58 -8.50 -3.01
CA CYS A 172 -12.77 -8.69 -1.58
C CYS A 172 -12.44 -7.41 -0.79
N ALA A 173 -11.35 -6.72 -1.12
CA ALA A 173 -10.99 -5.45 -0.53
C ALA A 173 -12.04 -4.37 -0.80
N ALA A 174 -12.58 -4.29 -2.02
CA ALA A 174 -13.67 -3.36 -2.36
C ALA A 174 -14.94 -3.64 -1.53
N MET A 175 -15.27 -4.93 -1.26
CA MET A 175 -16.39 -5.31 -0.39
C MET A 175 -16.16 -4.84 1.06
N VAL A 176 -14.94 -4.99 1.58
CA VAL A 176 -14.57 -4.50 2.93
C VAL A 176 -14.67 -2.98 3.01
N ILE A 177 -14.13 -2.28 2.02
CA ILE A 177 -14.19 -0.81 1.94
C ILE A 177 -15.64 -0.34 1.86
N LEU A 178 -16.46 -0.95 1.00
CA LEU A 178 -17.89 -0.66 0.90
C LEU A 178 -18.57 -0.77 2.27
N ALA A 179 -18.32 -1.86 2.99
CA ALA A 179 -18.87 -2.06 4.32
C ALA A 179 -18.32 -1.06 5.36
N GLY A 180 -17.06 -0.70 5.24
CA GLY A 180 -16.41 0.29 6.11
C GLY A 180 -17.03 1.68 5.98
N VAL A 181 -17.32 2.13 4.75
CA VAL A 181 -17.85 3.47 4.48
C VAL A 181 -19.39 3.55 4.51
N TRP A 182 -20.10 2.42 4.58
CA TRP A 182 -21.56 2.39 4.57
C TRP A 182 -22.14 2.97 5.85
N PRO A 183 -23.12 3.91 5.75
CA PRO A 183 -23.68 4.57 6.90
C PRO A 183 -24.34 3.61 7.90
N GLY A 184 -23.81 3.56 9.12
CA GLY A 184 -24.32 2.73 10.20
C GLY A 184 -24.02 1.23 10.08
N SER A 185 -23.07 0.84 9.22
CA SER A 185 -22.56 -0.52 9.13
C SER A 185 -22.01 -1.01 10.48
N ARG A 186 -22.30 -2.26 10.84
CA ARG A 186 -21.73 -2.89 12.05
C ARG A 186 -20.24 -3.18 11.86
N LEU A 187 -19.87 -3.67 10.68
CA LEU A 187 -18.46 -3.93 10.34
C LEU A 187 -17.65 -2.63 10.31
N GLY A 188 -18.19 -1.55 9.73
CA GLY A 188 -17.50 -0.25 9.73
C GLY A 188 -17.18 0.25 11.14
N ARG A 189 -18.11 0.09 12.09
CA ARG A 189 -17.87 0.43 13.50
C ARG A 189 -16.84 -0.48 14.16
N ALA A 190 -16.83 -1.76 13.82
CA ALA A 190 -15.84 -2.71 14.35
C ALA A 190 -14.44 -2.39 13.81
N LEU A 191 -14.33 -2.04 12.52
CA LEU A 191 -13.06 -1.62 11.91
C LEU A 191 -12.55 -0.26 12.42
N ASP A 192 -13.44 0.61 12.89
CA ASP A 192 -13.07 1.89 13.54
C ASP A 192 -12.72 1.74 15.03
N ALA A 193 -12.66 0.53 15.55
CA ALA A 193 -12.18 0.28 16.92
C ALA A 193 -10.73 0.76 17.09
N ILE A 194 -10.41 1.28 18.28
CA ILE A 194 -9.13 1.97 18.57
C ILE A 194 -7.90 1.21 18.07
N PRO A 195 -7.73 -0.11 18.32
CA PRO A 195 -6.52 -0.82 17.87
C PRO A 195 -6.43 -0.90 16.34
N LEU A 196 -7.54 -1.15 15.64
CA LEU A 196 -7.56 -1.23 14.18
C LEU A 196 -7.35 0.14 13.53
N ARG A 197 -7.96 1.18 14.10
CA ARG A 197 -7.74 2.56 13.65
C ARG A 197 -6.30 2.99 13.88
N TRP A 198 -5.68 2.61 15.01
CA TRP A 198 -4.27 2.88 15.26
C TRP A 198 -3.37 2.22 14.19
N LEU A 199 -3.64 0.96 13.82
CA LEU A 199 -2.94 0.26 12.74
C LEU A 199 -3.17 0.94 11.38
N GLY A 200 -4.42 1.31 11.08
CA GLY A 200 -4.78 1.99 9.84
C GLY A 200 -4.08 3.33 9.67
N ASP A 201 -4.03 4.15 10.73
CA ASP A 201 -3.34 5.44 10.70
C ASP A 201 -1.83 5.33 10.42
N ARG A 202 -1.23 4.17 10.70
CA ARG A 202 0.21 3.87 10.55
C ARG A 202 0.52 2.88 9.45
N SER A 203 -0.49 2.43 8.71
CA SER A 203 -0.35 1.39 7.68
C SER A 203 0.72 1.71 6.65
N TYR A 204 0.83 2.96 6.24
CA TYR A 204 1.89 3.42 5.33
C TYR A 204 3.29 3.23 5.93
N GLY A 205 3.52 3.68 7.17
CA GLY A 205 4.79 3.48 7.87
C GLY A 205 5.09 2.00 8.10
N ILE A 206 4.08 1.20 8.48
CA ILE A 206 4.22 -0.25 8.65
C ILE A 206 4.66 -0.89 7.32
N TYR A 207 4.00 -0.54 6.21
CA TYR A 207 4.35 -1.05 4.88
C TYR A 207 5.76 -0.62 4.46
N LEU A 208 6.17 0.59 4.77
CA LEU A 208 7.50 1.10 4.41
C LEU A 208 8.63 0.36 5.14
N TRP A 209 8.44 0.07 6.44
CA TRP A 209 9.49 -0.47 7.30
C TRP A 209 9.53 -2.00 7.39
N HIS A 210 8.40 -2.72 7.15
CA HIS A 210 8.34 -4.16 7.42
C HIS A 210 9.36 -4.98 6.63
N TRP A 211 9.47 -4.75 5.33
CA TRP A 211 10.33 -5.54 4.45
C TRP A 211 11.82 -5.26 4.68
N PRO A 212 12.31 -4.00 4.66
CA PRO A 212 13.70 -3.71 4.94
C PRO A 212 14.18 -4.25 6.29
N LEU A 213 13.35 -4.11 7.32
CA LEU A 213 13.70 -4.63 8.65
C LEU A 213 13.75 -6.16 8.69
N LEU A 214 12.80 -6.81 8.02
CA LEU A 214 12.79 -8.27 7.92
C LEU A 214 14.06 -8.76 7.22
N VAL A 215 14.39 -8.21 6.07
CA VAL A 215 15.60 -8.58 5.30
C VAL A 215 16.85 -8.37 6.16
N LEU A 216 17.02 -7.22 6.78
CA LEU A 216 18.19 -6.90 7.58
C LEU A 216 18.33 -7.82 8.80
N LEU A 217 17.25 -8.10 9.52
CA LEU A 217 17.28 -8.93 10.72
C LEU A 217 17.53 -10.40 10.37
N VAL A 218 16.91 -10.91 9.30
CA VAL A 218 17.17 -12.28 8.85
C VAL A 218 18.63 -12.40 8.39
N ALA A 219 19.12 -11.50 7.56
CA ALA A 219 20.52 -11.53 7.10
C ALA A 219 21.51 -11.43 8.28
N ALA A 220 21.25 -10.56 9.27
CA ALA A 220 22.13 -10.40 10.44
C ALA A 220 22.14 -11.61 11.38
N THR A 221 21.04 -12.39 11.42
CA THR A 221 20.93 -13.51 12.38
C THR A 221 21.18 -14.87 11.77
N THR A 222 20.86 -15.06 10.48
CA THR A 222 20.97 -16.36 9.80
C THR A 222 22.02 -16.37 8.70
N GLY A 223 22.49 -15.21 8.25
CA GLY A 223 23.37 -15.09 7.08
C GLY A 223 22.68 -15.39 5.74
N THR A 224 21.34 -15.52 5.72
CA THR A 224 20.55 -15.86 4.53
C THR A 224 19.47 -14.80 4.27
N GLY A 225 18.74 -14.91 3.16
CA GLY A 225 17.57 -14.09 2.89
C GLY A 225 16.29 -14.66 3.50
N PRO A 226 15.20 -13.84 3.56
CA PRO A 226 13.90 -14.30 4.06
C PRO A 226 13.31 -15.47 3.28
N GLU A 227 13.74 -15.67 2.04
CA GLU A 227 13.33 -16.77 1.15
C GLU A 227 13.76 -18.14 1.69
N ALA A 228 14.86 -18.21 2.43
CA ALA A 228 15.34 -19.44 3.08
C ALA A 228 14.53 -19.82 4.33
N GLY A 229 13.60 -18.95 4.72
CA GLY A 229 12.77 -19.09 5.91
C GLY A 229 13.06 -18.05 6.98
N VAL A 230 12.04 -17.71 7.75
CA VAL A 230 12.12 -16.70 8.81
C VAL A 230 11.92 -17.38 10.17
N PRO A 231 12.94 -17.44 11.06
CA PRO A 231 12.76 -17.95 12.42
C PRO A 231 11.70 -17.10 13.16
N ILE A 232 10.80 -17.74 13.89
CA ILE A 232 9.67 -17.08 14.57
C ILE A 232 10.13 -15.91 15.44
N GLY A 233 11.22 -16.09 16.20
CA GLY A 233 11.78 -15.02 17.06
C GLY A 233 12.26 -13.80 16.24
N VAL A 234 12.89 -14.03 15.09
CA VAL A 234 13.36 -12.96 14.19
C VAL A 234 12.17 -12.24 13.58
N GLY A 235 11.14 -12.98 13.13
CA GLY A 235 9.91 -12.40 12.61
C GLY A 235 9.18 -11.53 13.65
N ALA A 236 9.09 -12.01 14.91
CA ALA A 236 8.49 -11.25 16.01
C ALA A 236 9.29 -9.97 16.31
N LEU A 237 10.62 -10.04 16.30
CA LEU A 237 11.50 -8.89 16.49
C LEU A 237 11.36 -7.88 15.34
N ALA A 238 11.32 -8.36 14.09
CA ALA A 238 11.08 -7.52 12.92
C ALA A 238 9.74 -6.79 13.01
N LEU A 239 8.69 -7.48 13.43
CA LEU A 239 7.37 -6.87 13.64
C LEU A 239 7.42 -5.80 14.74
N ALA A 240 8.06 -6.05 15.86
CA ALA A 240 8.19 -5.09 16.96
C ALA A 240 8.92 -3.81 16.49
N PHE A 241 10.05 -3.94 15.80
CA PHE A 241 10.76 -2.80 15.23
C PHE A 241 9.95 -2.07 14.16
N THR A 242 9.23 -2.81 13.30
CA THR A 242 8.34 -2.22 12.30
C THR A 242 7.29 -1.33 12.95
N LEU A 243 6.61 -1.82 13.98
CA LEU A 243 5.58 -1.05 14.69
C LEU A 243 6.19 0.17 15.41
N ALA A 244 7.35 0.02 16.03
CA ALA A 244 8.05 1.12 16.69
C ALA A 244 8.49 2.22 15.70
N LEU A 245 9.07 1.84 14.55
CA LEU A 245 9.50 2.79 13.54
C LEU A 245 8.32 3.41 12.78
N ALA A 246 7.24 2.66 12.55
CA ALA A 246 6.01 3.21 11.99
C ALA A 246 5.38 4.26 12.92
N GLU A 247 5.34 4.00 14.23
CA GLU A 247 4.89 4.99 15.22
C GLU A 247 5.78 6.23 15.22
N ALA A 248 7.09 6.04 15.18
CA ALA A 248 8.06 7.14 15.12
C ALA A 248 7.88 7.99 13.85
N SER A 249 7.77 7.34 12.68
CA SER A 249 7.49 7.98 11.40
C SER A 249 6.17 8.76 11.43
N TYR A 250 5.11 8.13 11.94
CA TYR A 250 3.80 8.75 12.06
C TYR A 250 3.82 10.03 12.89
N ARG A 251 4.46 9.98 14.09
CA ARG A 251 4.51 11.14 15.01
C ARG A 251 5.42 12.25 14.54
N TRP A 252 6.60 11.90 14.04
CA TRP A 252 7.66 12.89 13.81
C TRP A 252 7.81 13.33 12.36
N VAL A 253 7.29 12.56 11.41
CA VAL A 253 7.37 12.88 9.98
C VAL A 253 5.98 13.11 9.39
N GLU A 254 5.11 12.08 9.39
CA GLU A 254 3.84 12.15 8.67
C GLU A 254 2.90 13.20 9.25
N THR A 255 2.65 13.16 10.56
CA THR A 255 1.75 14.11 11.23
C THR A 255 2.21 15.57 11.08
N PRO A 256 3.50 15.91 11.31
CA PRO A 256 3.99 17.26 11.06
C PRO A 256 3.86 17.69 9.59
N VAL A 257 4.18 16.80 8.64
CA VAL A 257 4.09 17.11 7.20
C VAL A 257 2.64 17.34 6.79
N ARG A 258 1.71 16.50 7.24
CA ARG A 258 0.26 16.69 7.00
C ARG A 258 -0.28 17.99 7.58
N ARG A 259 0.20 18.41 8.77
CA ARG A 259 -0.29 19.63 9.44
C ARG A 259 0.32 20.92 8.92
N PHE A 260 1.60 20.92 8.55
CA PHE A 260 2.35 22.14 8.26
C PHE A 260 2.89 22.22 6.83
N GLY A 261 2.78 21.14 6.07
CA GLY A 261 3.41 20.97 4.77
C GLY A 261 4.94 20.92 4.86
N PHE A 262 5.60 20.53 3.78
CA PHE A 262 7.07 20.46 3.73
C PHE A 262 7.75 21.80 4.06
N ARG A 263 7.24 22.91 3.50
CA ARG A 263 7.78 24.25 3.76
C ARG A 263 7.63 24.67 5.22
N GLY A 264 6.51 24.31 5.86
CA GLY A 264 6.26 24.58 7.27
C GLY A 264 7.19 23.77 8.18
N CYS A 265 7.39 22.49 7.88
CA CYS A 265 8.34 21.63 8.59
C CYS A 265 9.78 22.15 8.44
N ALA A 266 10.20 22.51 7.24
CA ALA A 266 11.54 23.08 7.00
C ALA A 266 11.78 24.39 7.78
N ARG A 267 10.76 25.28 7.84
CA ARG A 267 10.84 26.50 8.66
C ARG A 267 10.99 26.18 10.15
N ARG A 268 10.19 25.23 10.67
CA ARG A 268 10.26 24.81 12.07
C ARG A 268 11.60 24.16 12.41
N LEU A 269 12.13 23.30 11.52
CA LEU A 269 13.44 22.68 11.68
C LEU A 269 14.54 23.76 11.71
N ARG A 270 14.51 24.72 10.77
CA ARG A 270 15.47 25.84 10.76
C ARG A 270 15.38 26.68 12.03
N ALA A 271 14.18 26.95 12.52
CA ALA A 271 13.98 27.67 13.78
C ALA A 271 14.52 26.90 14.98
N ALA A 272 14.25 25.56 15.03
CA ALA A 272 14.78 24.69 16.09
C ALA A 272 16.32 24.62 16.07
N LEU A 273 16.93 24.56 14.86
CA LEU A 273 18.39 24.58 14.70
C LEU A 273 19.02 25.92 15.12
N ARG A 274 18.29 27.03 14.99
CA ARG A 274 18.71 28.35 15.44
C ARG A 274 18.52 28.58 16.94
N ALA A 275 17.66 27.75 17.59
CA ALA A 275 17.45 27.83 19.03
C ALA A 275 18.66 27.28 19.81
N ARG A 276 18.64 27.42 21.16
CA ARG A 276 19.75 27.08 22.09
C ARG A 276 20.50 25.78 21.75
N ALA A 277 21.81 25.73 22.05
CA ALA A 277 22.75 24.64 21.72
C ALA A 277 22.25 23.22 22.09
N ALA A 278 21.49 23.05 23.17
CA ALA A 278 20.91 21.79 23.57
C ALA A 278 19.86 21.22 22.55
N ARG A 279 19.08 22.13 21.93
CA ARG A 279 18.12 21.73 20.89
C ARG A 279 18.80 21.41 19.56
N ARG A 280 19.99 21.99 19.29
CA ARG A 280 20.82 21.66 18.13
C ARG A 280 21.39 20.25 18.26
N ALA A 281 21.86 19.88 19.44
CA ALA A 281 22.42 18.56 19.70
C ALA A 281 21.39 17.43 19.49
N THR A 282 20.14 17.62 19.94
CA THR A 282 19.07 16.63 19.71
C THR A 282 18.65 16.52 18.24
N ALA A 283 18.60 17.64 17.51
CA ALA A 283 18.25 17.61 16.08
C ALA A 283 19.37 16.96 15.24
N LEU A 284 20.64 17.24 15.57
CA LEU A 284 21.81 16.62 14.92
C LEU A 284 21.94 15.13 15.26
N ALA A 285 21.67 14.74 16.52
CA ALA A 285 21.64 13.32 16.89
C ALA A 285 20.56 12.54 16.13
N GLY A 286 19.37 13.12 15.96
CA GLY A 286 18.30 12.49 15.15
C GLY A 286 18.68 12.34 13.67
N LEU A 287 19.34 13.36 13.09
CA LEU A 287 19.84 13.28 11.71
C LEU A 287 21.00 12.28 11.57
N ALA A 288 21.92 12.24 12.53
CA ALA A 288 23.02 11.30 12.55
C ALA A 288 22.55 9.85 12.72
N THR A 289 21.55 9.60 13.56
CA THR A 289 20.95 8.28 13.73
C THR A 289 20.25 7.84 12.44
N GLY A 290 19.51 8.72 11.79
CA GLY A 290 18.88 8.43 10.49
C GLY A 290 19.92 8.13 9.40
N ALA A 291 20.98 8.92 9.31
CA ALA A 291 22.07 8.70 8.36
C ALA A 291 22.86 7.42 8.66
N ALA A 292 23.11 7.10 9.93
CA ALA A 292 23.81 5.88 10.34
C ALA A 292 22.99 4.61 10.02
N LEU A 293 21.68 4.65 10.20
CA LEU A 293 20.77 3.56 9.81
C LEU A 293 20.81 3.32 8.29
N VAL A 294 20.76 4.38 7.50
CA VAL A 294 20.85 4.29 6.02
C VAL A 294 22.21 3.79 5.57
N ALA A 295 23.30 4.31 6.17
CA ALA A 295 24.67 3.90 5.85
C ALA A 295 24.97 2.47 6.32
N GLY A 296 24.50 2.10 7.52
CA GLY A 296 24.63 0.73 8.06
C GLY A 296 23.87 -0.29 7.23
N ALA A 297 22.67 0.07 6.75
CA ALA A 297 21.90 -0.75 5.82
C ALA A 297 22.63 -0.94 4.49
N GLY A 298 23.22 0.13 3.95
CA GLY A 298 24.02 0.07 2.72
C GLY A 298 25.28 -0.79 2.87
N ALA A 299 25.99 -0.69 4.00
CA ALA A 299 27.18 -1.48 4.28
C ALA A 299 26.86 -2.97 4.52
N ALA A 300 25.77 -3.28 5.21
CA ALA A 300 25.31 -4.66 5.41
C ALA A 300 24.95 -5.36 4.10
N VAL A 301 24.30 -4.63 3.18
CA VAL A 301 23.98 -5.13 1.83
C VAL A 301 25.24 -5.31 0.97
N ALA A 302 26.23 -4.42 1.10
CA ALA A 302 27.49 -4.52 0.35
C ALA A 302 28.41 -5.64 0.88
N ALA A 303 28.27 -6.04 2.15
CA ALA A 303 29.06 -7.09 2.80
C ALA A 303 28.39 -8.48 2.75
N ALA A 304 27.18 -8.61 2.24
CA ALA A 304 26.52 -9.90 2.06
C ALA A 304 27.31 -10.72 1.00
N PRO A 305 27.74 -11.94 1.30
CA PRO A 305 28.41 -12.78 0.34
C PRO A 305 27.48 -13.09 -0.84
N ALA A 306 28.07 -13.05 -2.06
CA ALA A 306 27.40 -13.34 -3.32
C ALA A 306 26.98 -14.82 -3.41
#